data_51fac51586f6659fe89be38de2bcf41a
#
_entry.id   51fac51586f6659fe89be38de2bcf41a
#
_cell.length_a   1.000
_cell.length_b   1.000
_cell.length_c   1.000
_cell.angle_alpha   90.00
_cell.angle_beta   90.00
_cell.angle_gamma   90.00
#
_symmetry.space_group_name_H-M   'P 1'
#
loop_
_entity.id
_entity.type
_entity.pdbx_description
1 polymer ?
#
loop_
_entity_poly.entity_id
_entity_poly.type
_entity_poly.pdbx_seq_one_letter_code
_entity_poly.pdbx_strand_id
1 'polypeptide(L)'
;MAAQKGFIYEENTAAFLKPEGIVPQNFMPAGAGHDQPDLMIQFKAKKAGLELKINQASFGSLVLHFYREQQLKGNNPWSWGSIGADEKEKLFLQDLGTRLKVLDEIKKNWTNTPHLIQDRQKLWNTPAMKKIYTKMGPRGRYNFDKKNFEDFRLDISAAEIERYYNLKNTYYIQVGTHGFFLLGPRDPLKINQSNRERGLKPVPQFSNSCLSTARIRCQSKGVTKAEQRFVETGDIFGPNGYQFTFELQVTGLKKSPYNIAPLAARSVVPNRDKATLEFLQ
;
A
#
# COMPACT_ATOMS: atom_id res chain seq x y z
N MET A 1 15.00 0.24 -1.98
CA MET A 1 14.97 -0.15 -3.42
C MET A 1 13.57 -0.07 -4.04
N ALA A 2 12.48 -0.57 -3.45
CA ALA A 2 11.14 -0.47 -4.07
C ALA A 2 10.59 0.96 -4.06
N ALA A 3 10.67 1.68 -2.96
CA ALA A 3 10.26 3.08 -2.87
C ALA A 3 11.00 3.99 -3.86
N GLN A 4 12.30 3.81 -4.00
CA GLN A 4 13.11 4.56 -4.96
C GLN A 4 12.64 4.38 -6.42
N LYS A 5 12.19 3.17 -6.79
CA LYS A 5 11.63 2.92 -8.12
C LYS A 5 10.30 3.64 -8.33
N GLY A 6 9.49 3.76 -7.27
CA GLY A 6 8.24 4.53 -7.29
C GLY A 6 8.51 6.00 -7.63
N PHE A 7 9.36 6.65 -6.87
CA PHE A 7 9.72 8.06 -7.09
C PHE A 7 10.29 8.34 -8.48
N ILE A 8 11.21 7.50 -8.95
CA ILE A 8 11.75 7.61 -10.31
C ILE A 8 10.62 7.50 -11.35
N TYR A 9 9.63 6.63 -11.13
CA TYR A 9 8.50 6.48 -12.03
C TYR A 9 7.61 7.72 -12.05
N GLU A 10 7.35 8.31 -10.89
CA GLU A 10 6.58 9.55 -10.74
C GLU A 10 7.28 10.72 -11.45
N GLU A 11 8.57 10.95 -11.17
CA GLU A 11 9.37 11.99 -11.79
C GLU A 11 9.41 11.88 -13.32
N ASN A 12 9.66 10.68 -13.83
CA ASN A 12 9.72 10.44 -15.27
C ASN A 12 8.38 10.60 -15.95
N THR A 13 7.31 10.16 -15.30
CA THR A 13 5.96 10.35 -15.82
C THR A 13 5.60 11.83 -15.86
N ALA A 14 5.93 12.59 -14.82
CA ALA A 14 5.75 14.04 -14.80
C ALA A 14 6.55 14.72 -15.92
N ALA A 15 7.82 14.39 -16.08
CA ALA A 15 8.68 14.93 -17.13
C ALA A 15 8.17 14.64 -18.54
N PHE A 16 7.58 13.45 -18.74
CA PHE A 16 6.96 13.05 -20.02
C PHE A 16 5.65 13.81 -20.33
N LEU A 17 4.82 14.05 -19.29
CA LEU A 17 3.48 14.64 -19.48
C LEU A 17 3.47 16.18 -19.45
N LYS A 18 4.50 16.83 -18.88
CA LYS A 18 4.59 18.30 -18.85
C LYS A 18 4.64 18.94 -20.22
N PRO A 19 5.48 18.50 -21.18
CA PRO A 19 5.49 19.07 -22.54
C PRO A 19 4.17 18.96 -23.27
N GLU A 20 3.39 17.93 -22.95
CA GLU A 20 2.05 17.70 -23.54
C GLU A 20 0.95 18.56 -22.87
N GLY A 21 1.30 19.36 -21.85
CA GLY A 21 0.35 20.20 -21.13
C GLY A 21 -0.61 19.42 -20.21
N ILE A 22 -0.41 18.11 -20.05
CA ILE A 22 -1.26 17.26 -19.22
C ILE A 22 -0.92 17.42 -17.73
N VAL A 23 0.35 17.65 -17.39
CA VAL A 23 0.79 18.00 -16.04
C VAL A 23 1.24 19.47 -16.06
N PRO A 24 0.81 20.30 -15.08
CA PRO A 24 1.26 21.69 -15.00
C PRO A 24 2.78 21.80 -14.94
N GLN A 25 3.36 22.77 -15.65
CA GLN A 25 4.82 22.94 -15.72
C GLN A 25 5.47 23.14 -14.35
N ASN A 26 4.79 23.86 -13.46
CA ASN A 26 5.24 24.16 -12.10
C ASN A 26 4.93 23.06 -11.08
N PHE A 27 4.26 21.95 -11.49
CA PHE A 27 3.97 20.86 -10.58
C PHE A 27 5.25 20.10 -10.23
N MET A 28 5.43 19.83 -8.94
CA MET A 28 6.50 18.97 -8.41
C MET A 28 5.83 17.72 -7.83
N PRO A 29 6.27 16.50 -8.20
CA PRO A 29 5.79 15.28 -7.56
C PRO A 29 6.00 15.33 -6.05
N ALA A 30 5.03 14.80 -5.31
CA ALA A 30 5.02 14.88 -3.85
C ALA A 30 6.18 14.11 -3.19
N GLY A 31 6.82 13.20 -3.92
CA GLY A 31 7.88 12.37 -3.39
C GLY A 31 7.40 11.54 -2.19
N ALA A 32 7.96 11.78 -1.00
CA ALA A 32 7.54 11.13 0.23
C ALA A 32 6.33 11.79 0.92
N GLY A 33 5.75 12.85 0.34
CA GLY A 33 4.55 13.50 0.86
C GLY A 33 3.32 12.61 0.67
N HIS A 34 2.63 12.27 1.77
CA HIS A 34 1.50 11.34 1.73
C HIS A 34 0.13 11.99 1.62
N ASP A 35 0.07 13.31 1.73
CA ASP A 35 -1.15 14.12 1.75
C ASP A 35 -1.60 14.62 0.36
N GLN A 36 -0.79 14.36 -0.66
CA GLN A 36 -1.01 14.82 -2.03
C GLN A 36 -1.05 13.64 -3.02
N PRO A 37 -1.71 13.82 -4.18
CA PRO A 37 -1.62 12.85 -5.27
C PRO A 37 -0.19 12.80 -5.83
N ASP A 38 0.20 11.66 -6.39
CA ASP A 38 1.50 11.50 -7.04
C ASP A 38 1.70 12.51 -8.17
N LEU A 39 0.65 12.75 -8.96
CA LEU A 39 0.61 13.81 -9.97
C LEU A 39 -0.71 14.58 -9.93
N MET A 40 -0.64 15.84 -10.38
CA MET A 40 -1.82 16.63 -10.74
C MET A 40 -1.93 16.65 -12.26
N ILE A 41 -3.00 16.10 -12.80
CA ILE A 41 -3.29 16.19 -14.25
C ILE A 41 -4.32 17.27 -14.52
N GLN A 42 -4.21 17.88 -15.70
CA GLN A 42 -5.14 18.90 -16.16
C GLN A 42 -5.74 18.54 -17.51
N PHE A 43 -7.00 18.91 -17.68
CA PHE A 43 -7.75 18.75 -18.91
C PHE A 43 -8.81 19.85 -19.04
N LYS A 44 -8.82 20.59 -20.15
CA LYS A 44 -9.77 21.69 -20.39
C LYS A 44 -9.89 22.64 -19.17
N ALA A 45 -8.79 23.17 -18.67
CA ALA A 45 -8.67 24.07 -17.53
C ALA A 45 -9.08 23.48 -16.16
N LYS A 46 -9.46 22.23 -16.08
CA LYS A 46 -9.71 21.52 -14.80
C LYS A 46 -8.49 20.73 -14.38
N LYS A 47 -8.35 20.54 -13.06
CA LYS A 47 -7.25 19.76 -12.48
C LYS A 47 -7.79 18.70 -11.53
N ALA A 48 -7.13 17.54 -11.50
CA ALA A 48 -7.46 16.46 -10.57
C ALA A 48 -6.23 15.60 -10.28
N GLY A 49 -6.23 14.95 -9.12
CA GLY A 49 -5.15 14.07 -8.71
C GLY A 49 -5.15 12.75 -9.47
N LEU A 50 -3.94 12.29 -9.76
CA LEU A 50 -3.60 11.01 -10.36
C LEU A 50 -2.64 10.25 -9.45
N GLU A 51 -2.97 9.01 -9.17
CA GLU A 51 -2.09 8.06 -8.51
C GLU A 51 -1.31 7.25 -9.54
N LEU A 52 -0.05 6.96 -9.24
CA LEU A 52 0.83 6.15 -10.07
C LEU A 52 1.25 4.87 -9.37
N LYS A 53 0.98 3.74 -9.96
CA LYS A 53 1.42 2.43 -9.46
C LYS A 53 2.22 1.69 -10.51
N ILE A 54 3.41 1.24 -10.14
CA ILE A 54 4.26 0.43 -11.03
C ILE A 54 3.58 -0.90 -11.36
N ASN A 55 2.87 -1.46 -10.39
CA ASN A 55 2.18 -2.76 -10.53
C ASN A 55 0.93 -2.81 -9.62
N GLN A 56 0.24 -3.95 -9.61
CA GLN A 56 -0.96 -4.19 -8.82
C GLN A 56 -0.71 -4.44 -7.31
N ALA A 57 0.47 -4.11 -6.77
CA ALA A 57 0.85 -4.61 -5.45
C ALA A 57 0.10 -3.93 -4.30
N SER A 58 0.53 -2.76 -3.87
CA SER A 58 0.03 -2.12 -2.65
C SER A 58 -0.66 -0.80 -2.97
N PHE A 59 -1.86 -0.62 -2.41
CA PHE A 59 -2.69 0.58 -2.63
C PHE A 59 -2.88 1.41 -1.37
N GLY A 60 -2.32 1.01 -0.28
CA GLY A 60 -2.35 1.68 1.01
C GLY A 60 -2.02 0.69 2.10
N SER A 61 -1.32 1.10 3.12
CA SER A 61 -0.94 0.22 4.22
C SER A 61 -0.93 0.95 5.56
N LEU A 62 -1.27 0.21 6.60
CA LEU A 62 -1.21 0.63 7.97
C LEU A 62 -0.57 -0.48 8.81
N VAL A 63 0.04 -0.11 9.90
CA VAL A 63 0.67 -1.06 10.82
C VAL A 63 -0.17 -1.20 12.07
N LEU A 64 -0.41 -2.44 12.47
CA LEU A 64 -1.01 -2.77 13.74
C LEU A 64 0.08 -3.35 14.65
N HIS A 65 0.34 -2.67 15.74
CA HIS A 65 1.32 -3.08 16.75
C HIS A 65 0.65 -3.84 17.88
N PHE A 66 1.31 -4.87 18.35
CA PHE A 66 0.98 -5.55 19.58
C PHE A 66 2.03 -5.24 20.64
N TYR A 67 1.64 -4.64 21.74
CA TYR A 67 2.50 -4.27 22.86
C TYR A 67 2.27 -5.20 24.03
N ARG A 68 3.18 -6.15 24.22
CA ARG A 68 3.08 -7.12 25.32
C ARG A 68 3.08 -6.44 26.70
N GLU A 69 3.84 -5.39 26.85
CA GLU A 69 3.90 -4.65 28.11
C GLU A 69 2.55 -4.09 28.54
N GLN A 70 1.75 -3.62 27.58
CA GLN A 70 0.38 -3.19 27.84
C GLN A 70 -0.52 -4.36 28.22
N GLN A 71 -0.38 -5.51 27.56
CA GLN A 71 -1.11 -6.73 27.91
C GLN A 71 -0.82 -7.18 29.35
N LEU A 72 0.44 -7.14 29.76
CA LEU A 72 0.84 -7.53 31.13
C LEU A 72 0.28 -6.58 32.20
N LYS A 73 0.02 -5.33 31.83
CA LYS A 73 -0.62 -4.33 32.70
C LYS A 73 -2.15 -4.39 32.67
N GLY A 74 -2.73 -5.32 31.90
CA GLY A 74 -4.19 -5.43 31.73
C GLY A 74 -4.79 -4.37 30.79
N ASN A 75 -3.96 -3.61 30.08
CA ASN A 75 -4.40 -2.61 29.11
C ASN A 75 -4.59 -3.23 27.70
N ASN A 76 -5.23 -2.48 26.81
CA ASN A 76 -5.31 -2.88 25.41
C ASN A 76 -3.91 -2.93 24.77
N PRO A 77 -3.42 -4.09 24.34
CA PRO A 77 -2.09 -4.21 23.76
C PRO A 77 -2.00 -3.78 22.31
N TRP A 78 -3.12 -3.48 21.66
CA TRP A 78 -3.17 -3.18 20.24
C TRP A 78 -3.19 -1.68 19.97
N SER A 79 -2.35 -1.25 19.05
CA SER A 79 -2.31 0.14 18.59
C SER A 79 -2.04 0.21 17.10
N TRP A 80 -2.83 1.02 16.41
CA TRP A 80 -2.56 1.34 15.01
C TRP A 80 -1.44 2.38 14.92
N GLY A 81 -0.48 2.10 14.05
CA GLY A 81 0.60 3.02 13.70
C GLY A 81 0.56 3.36 12.21
N SER A 82 1.09 4.50 11.84
CA SER A 82 1.29 4.85 10.45
C SER A 82 2.77 4.75 10.09
N ILE A 83 3.06 4.28 8.88
CA ILE A 83 4.35 4.45 8.24
C ILE A 83 4.15 5.54 7.20
N GLY A 84 4.22 6.81 7.62
CA GLY A 84 4.15 7.95 6.72
C GLY A 84 2.76 8.32 6.18
N ALA A 85 1.68 7.65 6.57
CA ALA A 85 0.33 8.06 6.20
C ALA A 85 -0.10 9.34 6.92
N ASP A 86 -0.86 10.20 6.24
CA ASP A 86 -1.50 11.34 6.89
C ASP A 86 -2.59 10.86 7.90
N GLU A 87 -3.08 11.76 8.72
CA GLU A 87 -4.06 11.40 9.74
C GLU A 87 -5.40 10.91 9.15
N LYS A 88 -5.82 11.45 8.01
CA LYS A 88 -7.07 11.04 7.32
C LYS A 88 -6.95 9.63 6.77
N GLU A 89 -5.82 9.31 6.14
CA GLU A 89 -5.54 7.97 5.64
C GLU A 89 -5.50 6.95 6.77
N LYS A 90 -4.83 7.31 7.86
CA LYS A 90 -4.73 6.48 9.05
C LYS A 90 -6.11 6.20 9.65
N LEU A 91 -6.93 7.22 9.87
CA LEU A 91 -8.28 7.07 10.39
C LEU A 91 -9.16 6.21 9.48
N PHE A 92 -9.07 6.41 8.16
CA PHE A 92 -9.80 5.59 7.20
C PHE A 92 -9.41 4.11 7.27
N LEU A 93 -8.11 3.81 7.29
CA LEU A 93 -7.63 2.43 7.34
C LEU A 93 -7.91 1.76 8.69
N GLN A 94 -7.91 2.52 9.79
CA GLN A 94 -8.33 2.04 11.10
C GLN A 94 -9.82 1.68 11.13
N ASP A 95 -10.67 2.57 10.59
CA ASP A 95 -12.10 2.31 10.47
C ASP A 95 -12.38 1.07 9.61
N LEU A 96 -11.73 0.98 8.44
CA LEU A 96 -11.84 -0.19 7.58
C LEU A 96 -11.37 -1.46 8.29
N GLY A 97 -10.24 -1.42 8.99
CA GLY A 97 -9.73 -2.53 9.77
C GLY A 97 -10.70 -2.98 10.88
N THR A 98 -11.39 -2.03 11.50
CA THR A 98 -12.43 -2.30 12.51
C THR A 98 -13.65 -2.96 11.89
N ARG A 99 -14.16 -2.42 10.78
CA ARG A 99 -15.30 -3.01 10.05
C ARG A 99 -15.02 -4.42 9.53
N LEU A 100 -13.80 -4.69 9.12
CA LEU A 100 -13.34 -6.01 8.68
C LEU A 100 -12.99 -6.95 9.85
N LYS A 101 -13.11 -6.51 11.09
CA LYS A 101 -12.78 -7.29 12.29
C LYS A 101 -11.35 -7.86 12.26
N VAL A 102 -10.40 -7.07 11.75
CA VAL A 102 -9.00 -7.51 11.53
C VAL A 102 -8.38 -8.06 12.80
N LEU A 103 -8.66 -7.48 13.97
CA LEU A 103 -8.14 -7.99 15.25
C LEU A 103 -8.64 -9.38 15.60
N ASP A 104 -9.90 -9.66 15.32
CA ASP A 104 -10.51 -10.97 15.61
C ASP A 104 -9.93 -12.03 14.66
N GLU A 105 -9.74 -11.69 13.40
CA GLU A 105 -9.10 -12.57 12.43
C GLU A 105 -7.62 -12.83 12.78
N ILE A 106 -6.89 -11.83 13.25
CA ILE A 106 -5.51 -12.00 13.76
C ILE A 106 -5.52 -12.96 14.95
N LYS A 107 -6.40 -12.76 15.94
CA LYS A 107 -6.52 -13.62 17.13
C LYS A 107 -6.84 -15.06 16.73
N LYS A 108 -7.80 -15.25 15.82
CA LYS A 108 -8.20 -16.57 15.31
C LYS A 108 -7.02 -17.27 14.61
N ASN A 109 -6.34 -16.59 13.72
CA ASN A 109 -5.18 -17.16 13.04
C ASN A 109 -4.01 -17.38 13.99
N TRP A 110 -3.88 -16.58 15.02
CA TRP A 110 -2.87 -16.72 16.04
C TRP A 110 -3.10 -17.91 16.97
N THR A 111 -4.35 -18.17 17.36
CA THR A 111 -4.71 -19.33 18.16
C THR A 111 -4.56 -20.64 17.41
N ASN A 112 -4.79 -20.60 16.10
CA ASN A 112 -4.64 -21.76 15.21
C ASN A 112 -3.17 -22.04 14.83
N THR A 113 -2.26 -21.12 15.12
CA THR A 113 -0.83 -21.26 14.86
C THR A 113 -0.11 -21.38 16.21
N PRO A 114 0.15 -22.64 16.70
CA PRO A 114 0.58 -22.91 18.08
C PRO A 114 1.91 -22.28 18.50
N HIS A 115 2.57 -21.53 17.63
CA HIS A 115 3.86 -20.87 17.88
C HIS A 115 3.71 -19.42 18.33
N LEU A 116 2.48 -18.90 18.42
CA LEU A 116 2.28 -17.47 18.55
C LEU A 116 1.94 -17.09 19.98
N ILE A 117 2.68 -16.27 20.56
CA ILE A 117 2.69 -15.62 21.86
C ILE A 117 2.87 -16.57 23.07
N GLN A 118 1.98 -17.53 23.38
CA GLN A 118 2.13 -18.33 24.59
C GLN A 118 3.13 -19.48 24.43
N ASP A 119 3.10 -20.18 23.30
CA ASP A 119 4.02 -21.27 23.02
C ASP A 119 5.40 -20.77 22.57
N ARG A 120 5.46 -19.60 21.95
CA ARG A 120 6.75 -18.93 21.74
C ARG A 120 7.42 -18.58 23.07
N GLN A 121 6.71 -18.15 24.08
CA GLN A 121 7.31 -17.95 25.40
C GLN A 121 7.95 -19.24 25.93
N LYS A 122 7.30 -20.38 25.74
CA LYS A 122 7.87 -21.68 26.14
C LYS A 122 9.06 -22.08 25.26
N LEU A 123 8.95 -21.94 23.96
CA LEU A 123 10.04 -22.23 23.01
C LEU A 123 11.21 -21.25 23.13
N TRP A 124 10.92 -19.97 23.29
CA TRP A 124 11.92 -18.91 23.36
C TRP A 124 12.57 -18.77 24.75
N ASN A 125 11.93 -19.26 25.77
CA ASN A 125 12.51 -19.35 27.10
C ASN A 125 13.55 -20.47 27.23
N THR A 126 13.67 -21.34 26.22
CA THR A 126 14.79 -22.26 26.17
C THR A 126 16.05 -21.54 25.71
N PRO A 127 17.20 -21.70 26.45
CA PRO A 127 18.46 -21.05 26.08
C PRO A 127 18.90 -21.33 24.62
N ALA A 128 18.59 -22.52 24.12
CA ALA A 128 18.91 -22.93 22.77
C ALA A 128 18.16 -22.10 21.70
N MET A 129 16.86 -21.87 21.89
CA MET A 129 16.05 -21.09 20.95
C MET A 129 16.37 -19.60 21.03
N LYS A 130 16.61 -19.05 22.22
CA LYS A 130 17.14 -17.69 22.37
C LYS A 130 18.39 -17.49 21.53
N LYS A 131 19.33 -18.43 21.60
CA LYS A 131 20.59 -18.39 20.85
C LYS A 131 20.36 -18.45 19.33
N ILE A 132 19.42 -19.25 18.87
CA ILE A 132 19.07 -19.36 17.44
C ILE A 132 18.46 -18.07 16.92
N TYR A 133 17.45 -17.53 17.61
CA TYR A 133 16.76 -16.30 17.16
C TYR A 133 17.66 -15.07 17.23
N THR A 134 18.50 -14.95 18.27
CA THR A 134 19.46 -13.87 18.41
C THR A 134 20.49 -13.86 17.29
N LYS A 135 20.85 -15.05 16.78
CA LYS A 135 21.76 -15.22 15.65
C LYS A 135 21.09 -15.00 14.29
N MET A 136 19.75 -15.03 14.24
CA MET A 136 19.02 -14.71 13.02
C MET A 136 19.12 -13.21 12.75
N GLY A 137 19.71 -12.82 11.63
CA GLY A 137 19.60 -11.43 11.17
C GLY A 137 18.14 -11.06 10.83
N PRO A 138 17.85 -9.77 10.58
CA PRO A 138 16.49 -9.29 10.31
C PRO A 138 15.73 -10.10 9.23
N ARG A 139 16.42 -10.50 8.19
CA ARG A 139 15.86 -11.34 7.12
C ARG A 139 15.52 -12.76 7.58
N GLY A 140 16.36 -13.34 8.45
CA GLY A 140 16.11 -14.66 9.02
C GLY A 140 14.87 -14.68 9.89
N ARG A 141 14.70 -13.65 10.75
CA ARG A 141 13.51 -13.49 11.60
C ARG A 141 12.24 -13.26 10.78
N TYR A 142 12.30 -12.41 9.78
CA TYR A 142 11.20 -12.21 8.84
C TYR A 142 10.76 -13.53 8.18
N ASN A 143 11.72 -14.31 7.69
CA ASN A 143 11.42 -15.60 7.07
C ASN A 143 10.85 -16.62 8.06
N PHE A 144 11.35 -16.60 9.30
CA PHE A 144 10.85 -17.43 10.38
C PHE A 144 9.40 -17.07 10.73
N ASP A 145 9.10 -15.78 10.90
CA ASP A 145 7.76 -15.31 11.21
C ASP A 145 6.80 -15.58 10.05
N LYS A 146 7.24 -15.37 8.82
CA LYS A 146 6.46 -15.68 7.61
C LYS A 146 6.13 -17.18 7.50
N LYS A 147 7.04 -18.05 7.93
CA LYS A 147 6.80 -19.51 7.94
C LYS A 147 5.80 -19.92 9.01
N ASN A 148 5.73 -19.19 10.10
CA ASN A 148 4.91 -19.54 11.26
C ASN A 148 3.62 -18.73 11.39
N PHE A 149 3.44 -17.72 10.54
CA PHE A 149 2.22 -16.95 10.41
C PHE A 149 1.92 -16.78 8.92
N GLU A 150 0.89 -17.44 8.44
CA GLU A 150 0.46 -17.30 7.06
C GLU A 150 -0.25 -15.95 6.84
N ASP A 151 0.10 -15.28 5.74
CA ASP A 151 -0.66 -14.12 5.29
C ASP A 151 -2.10 -14.55 5.02
N PHE A 152 -3.06 -13.81 5.52
CA PHE A 152 -4.47 -14.03 5.15
C PHE A 152 -5.05 -12.79 4.49
N ARG A 153 -6.15 -12.98 3.79
CA ARG A 153 -6.83 -11.93 3.05
C ARG A 153 -8.29 -11.87 3.42
N LEU A 154 -8.80 -10.65 3.48
CA LEU A 154 -10.20 -10.35 3.66
C LEU A 154 -10.70 -9.65 2.40
N ASP A 155 -11.83 -10.07 1.87
CA ASP A 155 -12.44 -9.43 0.72
C ASP A 155 -12.93 -8.03 1.10
N ILE A 156 -12.64 -7.07 0.24
CA ILE A 156 -13.12 -5.69 0.37
C ILE A 156 -13.77 -5.25 -0.93
N SER A 157 -14.68 -4.31 -0.83
CA SER A 157 -15.18 -3.62 -2.02
C SER A 157 -14.08 -2.77 -2.64
N ALA A 158 -13.95 -2.79 -3.95
CA ALA A 158 -13.05 -1.88 -4.66
C ALA A 158 -13.40 -0.40 -4.44
N ALA A 159 -14.64 -0.09 -4.04
CA ALA A 159 -15.03 1.24 -3.59
C ALA A 159 -14.26 1.73 -2.35
N GLU A 160 -13.72 0.83 -1.53
CA GLU A 160 -12.86 1.23 -0.41
C GLU A 160 -11.52 1.80 -0.89
N ILE A 161 -10.97 1.27 -1.97
CA ILE A 161 -9.76 1.84 -2.59
C ILE A 161 -10.06 3.22 -3.18
N GLU A 162 -11.21 3.37 -3.87
CA GLU A 162 -11.67 4.67 -4.35
C GLU A 162 -11.77 5.68 -3.20
N ARG A 163 -12.46 5.31 -2.11
CA ARG A 163 -12.62 6.18 -0.94
C ARG A 163 -11.28 6.60 -0.35
N TYR A 164 -10.35 5.66 -0.22
CA TYR A 164 -9.01 5.93 0.29
C TYR A 164 -8.28 7.00 -0.52
N TYR A 165 -8.30 6.89 -1.84
CA TYR A 165 -7.65 7.87 -2.71
C TYR A 165 -8.42 9.19 -2.83
N ASN A 166 -9.74 9.17 -2.71
CA ASN A 166 -10.54 10.39 -2.69
C ASN A 166 -10.21 11.31 -1.50
N LEU A 167 -9.64 10.79 -0.41
CA LEU A 167 -9.12 11.60 0.71
C LEU A 167 -8.03 12.58 0.27
N LYS A 168 -7.28 12.22 -0.76
CA LYS A 168 -6.20 13.03 -1.37
C LYS A 168 -6.64 13.78 -2.63
N ASN A 169 -7.93 13.91 -2.89
CA ASN A 169 -8.45 14.45 -4.15
C ASN A 169 -7.94 13.72 -5.41
N THR A 170 -7.66 12.44 -5.29
CA THR A 170 -7.19 11.57 -6.36
C THR A 170 -8.37 10.80 -6.92
N TYR A 171 -8.60 10.93 -8.22
CA TYR A 171 -9.75 10.36 -8.92
C TYR A 171 -9.36 9.46 -10.09
N TYR A 172 -8.10 9.47 -10.45
CA TYR A 172 -7.53 8.70 -11.55
C TYR A 172 -6.34 7.88 -11.07
N ILE A 173 -6.09 6.77 -11.75
CA ILE A 173 -4.95 5.92 -11.46
C ILE A 173 -4.35 5.36 -12.74
N GLN A 174 -3.03 5.40 -12.83
CA GLN A 174 -2.24 4.69 -13.82
C GLN A 174 -1.53 3.52 -13.14
N VAL A 175 -1.77 2.31 -13.63
CA VAL A 175 -1.14 1.10 -13.11
C VAL A 175 -0.23 0.49 -14.17
N GLY A 176 1.06 0.78 -14.09
CA GLY A 176 2.11 0.20 -14.92
C GLY A 176 1.67 -0.19 -16.32
N THR A 177 1.76 -1.48 -16.63
CA THR A 177 1.36 -2.04 -17.93
C THR A 177 -0.14 -2.30 -18.10
N HIS A 178 -0.96 -2.02 -17.07
CA HIS A 178 -2.41 -2.22 -17.12
C HIS A 178 -3.16 -0.99 -17.64
N GLY A 179 -2.56 0.19 -17.49
CA GLY A 179 -3.08 1.41 -18.08
C GLY A 179 -3.74 2.37 -17.12
N PHE A 180 -4.51 3.30 -17.71
CA PHE A 180 -5.15 4.43 -17.03
C PHE A 180 -6.62 4.14 -16.75
N PHE A 181 -7.10 4.48 -15.55
CA PHE A 181 -8.45 4.21 -15.07
C PHE A 181 -9.03 5.40 -14.30
N LEU A 182 -10.36 5.52 -14.28
CA LEU A 182 -11.06 6.21 -13.22
C LEU A 182 -11.01 5.35 -11.96
N LEU A 183 -10.76 5.92 -10.79
CA LEU A 183 -10.82 5.15 -9.53
C LEU A 183 -12.23 4.64 -9.25
N GLY A 184 -13.23 5.47 -9.49
CA GLY A 184 -14.64 5.15 -9.32
C GLY A 184 -15.54 5.90 -10.30
N PRO A 185 -16.82 6.15 -9.98
CA PRO A 185 -17.77 6.80 -10.88
C PRO A 185 -17.50 8.31 -11.05
N ARG A 186 -16.71 8.94 -10.17
CA ARG A 186 -16.40 10.37 -10.24
C ARG A 186 -15.38 10.64 -11.34
N ASP A 187 -15.74 11.54 -12.26
CA ASP A 187 -14.89 12.02 -13.34
C ASP A 187 -14.84 13.57 -13.33
N PRO A 188 -14.08 14.18 -12.42
CA PRO A 188 -14.04 15.64 -12.25
C PRO A 188 -13.51 16.37 -13.49
N LEU A 189 -12.66 15.74 -14.29
CA LEU A 189 -12.17 16.29 -15.55
C LEU A 189 -13.15 16.11 -16.70
N LYS A 190 -14.20 15.29 -16.55
CA LYS A 190 -15.18 14.94 -17.58
C LYS A 190 -14.55 14.26 -18.82
N ILE A 191 -13.51 13.47 -18.60
CA ILE A 191 -12.79 12.75 -19.67
C ILE A 191 -13.76 11.83 -20.42
N ASN A 192 -14.58 11.06 -19.73
CA ASN A 192 -15.52 10.15 -20.36
C ASN A 192 -16.66 10.86 -21.09
N GLN A 193 -17.04 12.07 -20.68
CA GLN A 193 -17.94 12.90 -21.46
C GLN A 193 -17.26 13.31 -22.77
N SER A 194 -16.05 13.86 -22.71
CA SER A 194 -15.28 14.26 -23.90
C SER A 194 -15.01 13.09 -24.84
N ASN A 195 -14.66 11.92 -24.29
CA ASN A 195 -14.43 10.72 -25.10
C ASN A 195 -15.68 10.31 -25.89
N ARG A 196 -16.86 10.35 -25.27
CA ARG A 196 -18.13 10.06 -25.96
C ARG A 196 -18.40 11.05 -27.08
N GLU A 197 -18.21 12.35 -26.85
CA GLU A 197 -18.39 13.40 -27.87
C GLU A 197 -17.45 13.20 -29.06
N ARG A 198 -16.29 12.58 -28.85
CA ARG A 198 -15.27 12.33 -29.89
C ARG A 198 -15.32 10.91 -30.46
N GLY A 199 -16.29 10.08 -30.06
CA GLY A 199 -16.39 8.69 -30.50
C GLY A 199 -15.31 7.76 -29.93
N LEU A 200 -14.61 8.16 -28.88
CA LEU A 200 -13.62 7.36 -28.22
C LEU A 200 -14.24 6.43 -27.17
N LYS A 201 -13.57 5.33 -26.87
CA LYS A 201 -13.99 4.43 -25.80
C LYS A 201 -13.96 5.14 -24.44
N PRO A 202 -14.83 4.79 -23.49
CA PRO A 202 -14.74 5.32 -22.14
C PRO A 202 -13.49 4.79 -21.44
N VAL A 203 -12.89 5.63 -20.57
CA VAL A 203 -11.89 5.20 -19.60
C VAL A 203 -12.57 4.26 -18.61
N PRO A 204 -12.08 3.03 -18.41
CA PRO A 204 -12.72 2.09 -17.52
C PRO A 204 -12.61 2.51 -16.06
N GLN A 205 -13.58 2.07 -15.24
CA GLN A 205 -13.50 2.23 -13.80
C GLN A 205 -12.61 1.14 -13.19
N PHE A 206 -11.69 1.54 -12.35
CA PHE A 206 -10.78 0.66 -11.64
C PHE A 206 -11.54 -0.35 -10.75
N SER A 207 -12.54 0.13 -10.02
CA SER A 207 -13.39 -0.67 -9.15
C SER A 207 -14.12 -1.82 -9.85
N ASN A 208 -14.42 -1.67 -11.13
CA ASN A 208 -15.10 -2.69 -11.95
C ASN A 208 -14.10 -3.58 -12.72
N SER A 209 -12.83 -3.32 -12.58
CA SER A 209 -11.77 -3.96 -13.38
C SER A 209 -10.89 -4.92 -12.61
N CYS A 210 -11.11 -5.07 -11.30
CA CYS A 210 -10.24 -5.87 -10.42
C CYS A 210 -10.98 -6.47 -9.23
N LEU A 211 -10.31 -7.39 -8.54
CA LEU A 211 -10.68 -7.87 -7.22
C LEU A 211 -9.82 -7.17 -6.17
N SER A 212 -10.43 -6.72 -5.09
CA SER A 212 -9.77 -6.00 -4.03
C SER A 212 -9.79 -6.82 -2.73
N THR A 213 -8.66 -6.84 -2.04
CA THR A 213 -8.51 -7.54 -0.77
C THR A 213 -7.72 -6.69 0.22
N ALA A 214 -7.98 -6.89 1.50
CA ALA A 214 -7.10 -6.46 2.57
C ALA A 214 -6.23 -7.64 2.99
N ARG A 215 -4.91 -7.51 2.83
CA ARG A 215 -3.95 -8.52 3.27
C ARG A 215 -3.41 -8.17 4.65
N ILE A 216 -3.43 -9.15 5.52
CA ILE A 216 -2.81 -9.08 6.84
C ILE A 216 -1.57 -9.96 6.85
N ARG A 217 -0.45 -9.36 7.19
CA ARG A 217 0.85 -10.01 7.27
C ARG A 217 1.51 -9.73 8.60
N CYS A 218 1.98 -10.78 9.26
CA CYS A 218 2.89 -10.63 10.37
C CYS A 218 4.28 -10.23 9.86
N GLN A 219 4.82 -9.15 10.41
CA GLN A 219 6.19 -8.71 10.13
C GLN A 219 6.94 -8.58 11.44
N SER A 220 8.10 -9.21 11.53
CA SER A 220 9.06 -8.83 12.56
C SER A 220 9.67 -7.48 12.17
N LYS A 221 9.62 -6.51 13.06
CA LYS A 221 10.43 -5.30 12.90
C LYS A 221 11.92 -5.67 12.82
N GLY A 222 12.63 -5.02 11.91
CA GLY A 222 14.08 -5.01 11.92
C GLY A 222 14.56 -4.58 13.30
N VAL A 223 15.42 -5.39 13.92
CA VAL A 223 15.87 -5.14 15.28
C VAL A 223 16.84 -3.97 15.27
N THR A 224 16.44 -2.88 15.86
CA THR A 224 17.36 -1.77 16.19
C THR A 224 18.34 -2.20 17.28
N LYS A 225 19.44 -1.47 17.47
CA LYS A 225 20.40 -1.74 18.56
C LYS A 225 19.74 -1.73 19.95
N ALA A 226 18.68 -0.94 20.14
CA ALA A 226 17.90 -0.91 21.37
C ALA A 226 17.09 -2.21 21.56
N GLU A 227 16.55 -2.76 20.48
CA GLU A 227 15.80 -4.02 20.49
C GLU A 227 16.71 -5.23 20.67
N GLN A 228 17.98 -5.18 20.22
CA GLN A 228 18.99 -6.20 20.56
C GLN A 228 19.23 -6.33 22.07
N ARG A 229 19.25 -5.23 22.81
CA ARG A 229 19.35 -5.26 24.28
C ARG A 229 18.21 -6.01 24.93
N PHE A 230 16.98 -5.84 24.46
CA PHE A 230 15.82 -6.58 24.96
C PHE A 230 15.89 -8.07 24.66
N VAL A 231 16.40 -8.43 23.50
CA VAL A 231 16.63 -9.84 23.16
C VAL A 231 17.67 -10.47 24.09
N GLU A 232 18.72 -9.72 24.43
CA GLU A 232 19.78 -10.15 25.36
C GLU A 232 19.27 -10.28 26.80
N THR A 233 18.32 -9.45 27.23
CA THR A 233 17.74 -9.48 28.59
C THR A 233 16.60 -10.49 28.75
N GLY A 234 16.22 -11.18 27.67
CA GLY A 234 15.20 -12.24 27.72
C GLY A 234 13.82 -11.84 27.24
N ASP A 235 13.59 -10.57 26.91
CA ASP A 235 12.36 -10.13 26.24
C ASP A 235 12.54 -10.14 24.73
N ILE A 236 12.29 -11.30 24.14
CA ILE A 236 12.42 -11.55 22.71
C ILE A 236 11.51 -10.70 21.83
N PHE A 237 10.54 -10.02 22.40
CA PHE A 237 9.58 -9.22 21.66
C PHE A 237 9.92 -7.73 21.65
N GLY A 238 10.93 -7.31 22.40
CA GLY A 238 11.25 -5.91 22.58
C GLY A 238 10.07 -5.09 23.12
N PRO A 239 10.22 -3.78 23.30
CA PRO A 239 9.15 -2.91 23.77
C PRO A 239 7.98 -2.82 22.78
N ASN A 240 8.20 -3.18 21.53
CA ASN A 240 7.23 -3.00 20.45
C ASN A 240 6.48 -4.28 20.04
N GLY A 241 6.80 -5.45 20.65
CA GLY A 241 6.08 -6.70 20.39
C GLY A 241 6.04 -7.10 18.91
N TYR A 242 4.87 -7.58 18.44
CA TYR A 242 4.63 -7.92 17.06
C TYR A 242 4.07 -6.76 16.25
N GLN A 243 4.37 -6.79 14.98
CA GLN A 243 3.84 -5.86 14.01
C GLN A 243 3.12 -6.64 12.90
N PHE A 244 1.90 -6.22 12.61
CA PHE A 244 1.14 -6.70 11.46
C PHE A 244 0.96 -5.59 10.45
N THR A 245 1.15 -5.89 9.18
CA THR A 245 0.79 -4.96 8.11
C THR A 245 -0.61 -5.26 7.63
N PHE A 246 -1.47 -4.27 7.68
CA PHE A 246 -2.77 -4.25 7.03
C PHE A 246 -2.59 -3.50 5.71
N GLU A 247 -2.78 -4.17 4.58
CA GLU A 247 -2.42 -3.65 3.27
C GLU A 247 -3.55 -3.86 2.27
N LEU A 248 -3.99 -2.79 1.62
CA LEU A 248 -4.93 -2.87 0.51
C LEU A 248 -4.22 -3.42 -0.72
N GLN A 249 -4.79 -4.45 -1.34
CA GLN A 249 -4.24 -5.10 -2.52
C GLN A 249 -5.30 -5.27 -3.60
N VAL A 250 -4.84 -5.35 -4.83
CA VAL A 250 -5.66 -5.60 -6.01
C VAL A 250 -5.05 -6.75 -6.80
N THR A 251 -5.91 -7.60 -7.32
CA THR A 251 -5.55 -8.70 -8.22
C THR A 251 -6.49 -8.76 -9.40
N GLY A 252 -6.06 -9.42 -10.48
CA GLY A 252 -6.90 -9.65 -11.64
C GLY A 252 -7.28 -8.37 -12.41
N LEU A 253 -6.49 -7.30 -12.28
CA LEU A 253 -6.77 -6.04 -12.98
C LEU A 253 -6.77 -6.25 -14.49
N LYS A 254 -7.90 -5.91 -15.14
CA LYS A 254 -8.03 -5.92 -16.60
C LYS A 254 -7.26 -4.76 -17.20
N LYS A 255 -6.80 -4.92 -18.44
CA LYS A 255 -6.12 -3.83 -19.14
C LYS A 255 -7.10 -2.74 -19.57
N SER A 256 -6.69 -1.50 -19.37
CA SER A 256 -7.32 -0.33 -19.98
C SER A 256 -6.86 -0.17 -21.44
N PRO A 257 -7.69 0.38 -22.34
CA PRO A 257 -7.23 0.78 -23.66
C PRO A 257 -6.31 2.01 -23.61
N TYR A 258 -6.28 2.73 -22.50
CA TYR A 258 -5.49 3.96 -22.33
C TYR A 258 -4.29 3.73 -21.41
N ASN A 259 -3.17 4.36 -21.75
CA ASN A 259 -1.92 4.22 -21.00
C ASN A 259 -1.08 5.49 -21.17
N ILE A 260 -1.06 6.33 -20.15
CA ILE A 260 -0.38 7.63 -20.18
C ILE A 260 1.10 7.56 -19.84
N ALA A 261 1.54 6.50 -19.22
CA ALA A 261 2.92 6.33 -18.76
C ALA A 261 3.31 4.85 -18.79
N PRO A 262 3.53 4.26 -19.98
CA PRO A 262 3.94 2.87 -20.06
C PRO A 262 5.34 2.69 -19.46
N LEU A 263 5.48 1.72 -18.58
CA LEU A 263 6.78 1.30 -18.08
C LEU A 263 7.54 0.54 -19.15
N ALA A 264 8.61 1.10 -19.64
CA ALA A 264 9.61 0.31 -20.33
C ALA A 264 10.38 -0.51 -19.29
N ALA A 265 10.48 -1.82 -19.49
CA ALA A 265 11.00 -2.79 -18.51
C ALA A 265 12.44 -2.48 -17.99
N ARG A 266 13.18 -1.59 -18.66
CA ARG A 266 14.55 -1.18 -18.30
C ARG A 266 14.84 0.31 -18.55
N SER A 267 13.91 1.09 -19.02
CA SER A 267 14.09 2.50 -19.32
C SER A 267 13.52 3.34 -18.18
N VAL A 268 14.26 4.34 -17.80
CA VAL A 268 13.86 5.35 -16.81
C VAL A 268 12.85 6.32 -17.41
N VAL A 269 12.83 6.44 -18.73
CA VAL A 269 11.92 7.33 -19.47
C VAL A 269 10.75 6.52 -20.03
N PRO A 270 9.49 6.94 -19.80
CA PRO A 270 8.32 6.33 -20.42
C PRO A 270 8.46 6.30 -21.96
N ASN A 271 8.12 5.17 -22.56
CA ASN A 271 8.15 5.05 -24.02
C ASN A 271 6.93 5.76 -24.60
N ARG A 272 7.15 6.90 -25.25
CA ARG A 272 6.12 7.74 -25.84
C ARG A 272 5.27 6.98 -26.88
N ASP A 273 5.89 6.11 -27.67
CA ASP A 273 5.20 5.38 -28.75
C ASP A 273 4.15 4.37 -28.24
N LYS A 274 4.21 4.05 -26.93
CA LYS A 274 3.24 3.16 -26.27
C LYS A 274 2.22 3.89 -25.41
N ALA A 275 2.34 5.21 -25.30
CA ALA A 275 1.37 6.03 -24.58
C ALA A 275 0.21 6.42 -25.51
N THR A 276 -0.99 6.43 -24.98
CA THR A 276 -2.19 6.90 -25.68
C THR A 276 -2.68 8.17 -25.01
N LEU A 277 -2.36 9.32 -25.58
CA LEU A 277 -2.64 10.62 -24.99
C LEU A 277 -3.85 11.32 -25.61
N GLU A 278 -4.37 10.83 -26.74
CA GLU A 278 -5.46 11.46 -27.46
C GLU A 278 -6.71 11.73 -26.62
N PHE A 279 -6.97 10.93 -25.62
CA PHE A 279 -8.12 11.11 -24.73
C PHE A 279 -7.96 12.23 -23.69
N LEU A 280 -6.74 12.77 -23.55
CA LEU A 280 -6.39 13.90 -22.67
C LEU A 280 -5.99 15.17 -23.47
N GLN A 281 -6.15 15.15 -24.76
CA GLN A 281 -5.99 16.28 -25.68
C GLN A 281 -7.37 16.73 -26.20
#